data_3ddd6113ecb8d53637f9df4d6a02f64d
#
_entry.id   3ddd6113ecb8d53637f9df4d6a02f64d
#
_cell.length_a   1.000
_cell.length_b   1.000
_cell.length_c   1.000
_cell.angle_alpha   90.00
_cell.angle_beta   90.00
_cell.angle_gamma   90.00
#
_symmetry.space_group_name_H-M   'P 1'
#
loop_
_entity.id
_entity.type
_entity.pdbx_description
1 polymer ?
#
loop_
_entity_poly.entity_id
_entity_poly.type
_entity_poly.pdbx_seq_one_letter_code
_entity_poly.pdbx_strand_id
1 'polypeptide(L)'
;MESIVERFLRYVSYDTQSSEDSDTFPSTLKQKELGKLLARELEEMGAAGAHMDEWGYVYATIPGNAPAPTIGFIAHMDTATELSGKDVKPRIVHYEGGDIVLNEEKGIVMRAEKFECLQAEVGKDLIVTDGTTLLGADDKAGIAEIMEMAAHFLAHPETVSYTHLRAHETVL
;
A
#
# COMPACT_ATOMS: atom_id res chain seq x y z
N MET A 1 4.56 18.30 -2.84
CA MET A 1 4.44 17.06 -2.06
C MET A 1 3.72 16.07 -2.94
N GLU A 2 4.19 14.85 -3.05
CA GLU A 2 3.51 13.78 -3.81
C GLU A 2 2.15 13.51 -3.15
N SER A 3 1.09 13.32 -3.92
CA SER A 3 -0.23 12.98 -3.37
C SER A 3 -0.29 11.52 -2.94
N ILE A 4 -1.22 11.17 -2.02
CA ILE A 4 -1.45 9.79 -1.59
C ILE A 4 -1.74 8.86 -2.77
N VAL A 5 -2.44 9.34 -3.81
CA VAL A 5 -2.76 8.59 -5.02
C VAL A 5 -1.49 8.30 -5.83
N GLU A 6 -0.64 9.31 -6.06
CA GLU A 6 0.64 9.13 -6.77
C GLU A 6 1.55 8.15 -6.02
N ARG A 7 1.62 8.26 -4.70
CA ARG A 7 2.34 7.36 -3.81
C ARG A 7 1.82 5.92 -3.94
N PHE A 8 0.51 5.72 -3.85
CA PHE A 8 -0.12 4.41 -4.03
C PHE A 8 0.18 3.81 -5.42
N LEU A 9 -0.02 4.58 -6.49
CA LEU A 9 0.26 4.13 -7.87
C LEU A 9 1.72 3.70 -8.05
N ARG A 10 2.65 4.36 -7.38
CA ARG A 10 4.06 3.98 -7.37
C ARG A 10 4.31 2.70 -6.59
N TYR A 11 3.69 2.52 -5.43
CA TYR A 11 3.88 1.31 -4.61
C TYR A 11 3.30 0.06 -5.26
N VAL A 12 2.14 0.16 -5.93
CA VAL A 12 1.57 -1.01 -6.63
C VAL A 12 2.40 -1.44 -7.85
N SER A 13 3.31 -0.61 -8.35
CA SER A 13 4.23 -0.99 -9.42
C SER A 13 5.31 -1.99 -8.99
N TYR A 14 5.55 -2.12 -7.68
CA TYR A 14 6.50 -3.10 -7.13
C TYR A 14 5.82 -4.47 -7.04
N ASP A 15 6.46 -5.48 -7.65
CA ASP A 15 6.04 -6.87 -7.46
C ASP A 15 6.48 -7.36 -6.09
N THR A 16 5.50 -7.56 -5.21
CA THR A 16 5.72 -8.02 -3.84
C THR A 16 4.97 -9.32 -3.55
N GLN A 17 4.61 -10.08 -4.59
CA GLN A 17 3.89 -11.32 -4.44
C GLN A 17 4.65 -12.30 -3.54
N SER A 18 3.95 -12.87 -2.56
CA SER A 18 4.43 -13.92 -1.67
C SER A 18 4.55 -15.27 -2.38
N SER A 19 5.02 -16.28 -1.69
CA SER A 19 5.13 -17.66 -2.18
C SER A 19 4.76 -18.64 -1.06
N GLU A 20 3.83 -19.53 -1.32
CA GLU A 20 3.43 -20.58 -0.39
C GLU A 20 4.45 -21.73 -0.31
N ASP A 21 5.29 -21.87 -1.35
CA ASP A 21 6.29 -22.92 -1.46
C ASP A 21 7.65 -22.53 -0.85
N SER A 22 7.72 -21.42 -0.13
CA SER A 22 8.97 -20.89 0.40
C SER A 22 9.09 -21.08 1.90
N ASP A 23 10.24 -21.58 2.34
CA ASP A 23 10.60 -21.70 3.76
C ASP A 23 11.40 -20.48 4.26
N THR A 24 11.49 -19.39 3.47
CA THR A 24 12.23 -18.18 3.84
C THR A 24 11.33 -17.05 4.32
N PHE A 25 11.93 -16.09 5.05
CA PHE A 25 11.28 -14.85 5.47
C PHE A 25 12.09 -13.63 4.97
N PRO A 26 11.49 -12.75 4.19
CA PRO A 26 10.16 -12.89 3.56
C PRO A 26 10.12 -14.08 2.59
N SER A 27 8.92 -14.55 2.27
CA SER A 27 8.71 -15.69 1.37
C SER A 27 9.24 -15.44 -0.05
N THR A 28 9.38 -14.18 -0.46
CA THR A 28 10.08 -13.78 -1.70
C THR A 28 10.96 -12.56 -1.46
N LEU A 29 12.20 -12.59 -1.97
CA LEU A 29 13.15 -11.49 -1.79
C LEU A 29 12.72 -10.19 -2.51
N LYS A 30 11.87 -10.28 -3.53
CA LYS A 30 11.37 -9.12 -4.28
C LYS A 30 10.55 -8.16 -3.40
N GLN A 31 9.96 -8.63 -2.31
CA GLN A 31 9.26 -7.81 -1.33
C GLN A 31 10.17 -6.76 -0.70
N LYS A 32 11.46 -7.09 -0.49
CA LYS A 32 12.45 -6.18 0.07
C LYS A 32 12.73 -4.95 -0.79
N GLU A 33 12.41 -4.98 -2.08
CA GLU A 33 12.61 -3.82 -2.95
C GLU A 33 11.66 -2.67 -2.59
N LEU A 34 10.38 -2.99 -2.30
CA LEU A 34 9.46 -2.01 -1.74
C LEU A 34 9.90 -1.59 -0.33
N GLY A 35 10.30 -2.53 0.52
CA GLY A 35 10.78 -2.23 1.88
C GLY A 35 11.97 -1.25 1.91
N LYS A 36 12.95 -1.43 1.01
CA LYS A 36 14.08 -0.50 0.86
C LYS A 36 13.63 0.90 0.44
N LEU A 37 12.66 0.99 -0.47
CA LEU A 37 12.08 2.27 -0.88
C LEU A 37 11.43 2.97 0.32
N LEU A 38 10.56 2.26 1.04
CA LEU A 38 9.83 2.83 2.20
C LEU A 38 10.78 3.30 3.31
N ALA A 39 11.81 2.50 3.63
CA ALA A 39 12.80 2.88 4.63
C ALA A 39 13.54 4.16 4.23
N ARG A 40 13.95 4.27 2.96
CA ARG A 40 14.62 5.47 2.43
C ARG A 40 13.69 6.68 2.45
N GLU A 41 12.43 6.55 2.05
CA GLU A 41 11.48 7.65 2.07
C GLU A 41 11.23 8.17 3.49
N LEU A 42 11.08 7.26 4.46
CA LEU A 42 10.93 7.63 5.87
C LEU A 42 12.18 8.34 6.41
N GLU A 43 13.38 7.90 6.02
CA GLU A 43 14.63 8.57 6.37
C GLU A 43 14.69 9.97 5.75
N GLU A 44 14.37 10.11 4.45
CA GLU A 44 14.32 11.38 3.73
C GLU A 44 13.29 12.36 4.31
N MET A 45 12.17 11.85 4.84
CA MET A 45 11.16 12.64 5.56
C MET A 45 11.65 13.09 6.95
N GLY A 46 12.71 12.46 7.48
CA GLY A 46 13.25 12.75 8.82
C GLY A 46 12.62 11.95 9.94
N ALA A 47 11.97 10.82 9.65
CA ALA A 47 11.44 9.91 10.67
C ALA A 47 12.58 9.29 11.48
N ALA A 48 12.41 9.21 12.79
CA ALA A 48 13.44 8.68 13.68
C ALA A 48 13.57 7.16 13.55
N GLY A 49 14.81 6.68 13.43
CA GLY A 49 15.13 5.25 13.39
C GLY A 49 14.55 4.51 12.18
N ALA A 50 14.31 5.21 11.06
CA ALA A 50 13.83 4.60 9.84
C ALA A 50 14.83 3.54 9.34
N HIS A 51 14.38 2.30 9.20
CA HIS A 51 15.20 1.20 8.71
C HIS A 51 14.34 0.01 8.26
N MET A 52 14.92 -0.85 7.45
CA MET A 52 14.38 -2.17 7.15
C MET A 52 15.29 -3.21 7.85
N ASP A 53 14.68 -4.17 8.55
CA ASP A 53 15.42 -5.25 9.19
C ASP A 53 15.80 -6.39 8.21
N GLU A 54 16.48 -7.41 8.73
CA GLU A 54 16.89 -8.58 7.95
C GLU A 54 15.72 -9.41 7.40
N TRP A 55 14.57 -9.34 8.04
CA TRP A 55 13.33 -10.04 7.66
C TRP A 55 12.49 -9.26 6.66
N GLY A 56 12.82 -7.99 6.41
CA GLY A 56 12.11 -7.13 5.47
C GLY A 56 11.06 -6.23 6.12
N TYR A 57 10.94 -6.22 7.45
CA TYR A 57 10.07 -5.28 8.14
C TYR A 57 10.66 -3.88 8.11
N VAL A 58 9.83 -2.90 7.83
CA VAL A 58 10.20 -1.49 7.85
C VAL A 58 9.66 -0.82 9.09
N TYR A 59 10.53 -0.12 9.79
CA TYR A 59 10.21 0.59 11.03
C TYR A 59 10.60 2.04 10.94
N ALA A 60 9.80 2.90 11.55
CA ALA A 60 10.15 4.28 11.84
C ALA A 60 9.35 4.78 13.05
N THR A 61 9.82 5.85 13.65
CA THR A 61 9.13 6.52 14.74
C THR A 61 8.98 8.00 14.44
N ILE A 62 7.79 8.52 14.66
CA ILE A 62 7.54 9.96 14.70
C ILE A 62 7.42 10.34 16.17
N PRO A 63 8.39 11.10 16.72
CA PRO A 63 8.34 11.50 18.12
C PRO A 63 7.09 12.32 18.42
N GLY A 64 6.38 11.94 19.48
CA GLY A 64 5.27 12.74 19.98
C GLY A 64 5.74 14.01 20.67
N ASN A 65 4.86 15.00 20.76
CA ASN A 65 5.11 16.28 21.42
C ASN A 65 4.42 16.42 22.79
N ALA A 66 3.80 15.36 23.30
CA ALA A 66 3.15 15.32 24.61
C ALA A 66 3.31 13.95 25.28
N PRO A 67 3.21 13.86 26.62
CA PRO A 67 3.30 12.60 27.37
C PRO A 67 1.99 11.79 27.22
N ALA A 68 1.99 10.85 26.29
CA ALA A 68 0.86 9.94 26.06
C ALA A 68 1.32 8.59 25.49
N PRO A 69 0.45 7.57 25.46
CA PRO A 69 0.79 6.27 24.91
C PRO A 69 1.20 6.34 23.44
N THR A 70 2.17 5.53 23.06
CA THR A 70 2.53 5.34 21.64
C THR A 70 1.43 4.58 20.91
N ILE A 71 1.06 5.06 19.73
CA ILE A 71 0.14 4.38 18.82
C ILE A 71 0.95 3.78 17.67
N GLY A 72 0.70 2.51 17.35
CA GLY A 72 1.31 1.83 16.21
C GLY A 72 0.32 1.71 15.05
N PHE A 73 0.80 1.97 13.83
CA PHE A 73 0.10 1.69 12.58
C PHE A 73 0.86 0.61 11.83
N ILE A 74 0.16 -0.31 11.22
CA ILE A 74 0.74 -1.48 10.55
C ILE A 74 0.00 -1.69 9.24
N ALA A 75 0.76 -1.96 8.17
CA ALA A 75 0.26 -2.41 6.88
C ALA A 75 1.24 -3.42 6.30
N HIS A 76 0.77 -4.42 5.52
CA HIS A 76 1.65 -5.40 4.92
C HIS A 76 2.03 -5.05 3.48
N MET A 77 3.22 -5.49 3.07
CA MET A 77 3.77 -5.19 1.74
C MET A 77 3.46 -6.27 0.71
N ASP A 78 3.35 -7.51 1.14
CA ASP A 78 3.16 -8.64 0.26
C ASP A 78 1.77 -8.65 -0.38
N THR A 79 1.68 -9.31 -1.52
CA THR A 79 0.41 -9.57 -2.19
C THR A 79 0.19 -11.06 -2.32
N ALA A 80 -1.08 -11.45 -2.35
CA ALA A 80 -1.54 -12.83 -2.42
C ALA A 80 -1.07 -13.54 -3.70
N THR A 81 -1.14 -14.87 -3.70
CA THR A 81 -0.59 -15.74 -4.75
C THR A 81 -1.57 -16.05 -5.88
N GLU A 82 -2.86 -15.69 -5.74
CA GLU A 82 -3.94 -16.05 -6.68
C GLU A 82 -3.77 -15.44 -8.07
N LEU A 83 -3.20 -14.23 -8.15
CA LEU A 83 -2.85 -13.56 -9.40
C LEU A 83 -1.51 -12.86 -9.27
N SER A 84 -0.83 -12.69 -10.41
CA SER A 84 0.45 -11.97 -10.45
C SER A 84 0.32 -10.54 -9.92
N GLY A 85 1.30 -10.11 -9.14
CA GLY A 85 1.52 -8.70 -8.76
C GLY A 85 2.55 -7.99 -9.64
N LYS A 86 2.96 -8.63 -10.76
CA LYS A 86 3.98 -8.09 -11.65
C LYS A 86 3.35 -7.33 -12.81
N ASP A 87 3.97 -6.21 -13.20
CA ASP A 87 3.56 -5.37 -14.33
C ASP A 87 2.11 -4.86 -14.20
N VAL A 88 1.74 -4.48 -12.98
CA VAL A 88 0.42 -3.91 -12.67
C VAL A 88 0.19 -2.66 -13.50
N LYS A 89 -0.99 -2.56 -14.13
CA LYS A 89 -1.40 -1.43 -14.97
C LYS A 89 -2.55 -0.67 -14.32
N PRO A 90 -2.28 0.13 -13.29
CA PRO A 90 -3.32 0.87 -12.60
C PRO A 90 -3.83 2.02 -13.47
N ARG A 91 -5.13 2.29 -13.37
CA ARG A 91 -5.75 3.48 -13.96
C ARG A 91 -6.87 4.01 -13.08
N ILE A 92 -7.13 5.30 -13.19
CA ILE A 92 -8.23 5.96 -12.50
C ILE A 92 -9.44 5.97 -13.43
N VAL A 93 -10.60 5.61 -12.88
CA VAL A 93 -11.91 5.59 -13.58
C VAL A 93 -12.89 6.40 -12.75
N HIS A 94 -13.50 7.42 -13.34
CA HIS A 94 -14.66 8.05 -12.74
C HIS A 94 -15.86 7.12 -12.86
N TYR A 95 -16.39 6.67 -11.73
CA TYR A 95 -17.43 5.64 -11.73
C TYR A 95 -18.82 6.25 -11.72
N GLU A 96 -19.54 6.12 -12.81
CA GLU A 96 -20.91 6.63 -12.96
C GLU A 96 -21.99 5.55 -12.72
N GLY A 97 -21.57 4.34 -12.32
CA GLY A 97 -22.45 3.19 -12.10
C GLY A 97 -22.35 2.14 -13.20
N GLY A 98 -22.91 0.95 -12.95
CA GLY A 98 -22.90 -0.18 -13.88
C GLY A 98 -21.56 -0.94 -13.88
N ASP A 99 -21.30 -1.68 -14.95
CA ASP A 99 -20.13 -2.51 -15.09
C ASP A 99 -18.88 -1.69 -15.45
N ILE A 100 -17.71 -2.09 -14.94
CA ILE A 100 -16.42 -1.49 -15.30
C ILE A 100 -15.70 -2.44 -16.26
N VAL A 101 -15.47 -2.02 -17.49
CA VAL A 101 -14.63 -2.78 -18.44
C VAL A 101 -13.17 -2.58 -18.05
N LEU A 102 -12.54 -3.64 -17.53
CA LEU A 102 -11.13 -3.61 -17.12
C LEU A 102 -10.19 -3.82 -18.33
N ASN A 103 -10.56 -4.73 -19.25
CA ASN A 103 -9.78 -5.04 -20.44
C ASN A 103 -10.71 -5.47 -21.58
N GLU A 104 -10.80 -4.64 -22.61
CA GLU A 104 -11.66 -4.91 -23.78
C GLU A 104 -11.15 -6.10 -24.61
N GLU A 105 -9.82 -6.14 -24.85
CA GLU A 105 -9.21 -7.20 -25.68
C GLU A 105 -9.39 -8.59 -25.08
N LYS A 106 -9.35 -8.69 -23.75
CA LYS A 106 -9.51 -9.95 -23.01
C LYS A 106 -10.94 -10.19 -22.51
N GLY A 107 -11.82 -9.24 -22.71
CA GLY A 107 -13.22 -9.32 -22.24
C GLY A 107 -13.35 -9.35 -20.72
N ILE A 108 -12.40 -8.73 -19.99
CA ILE A 108 -12.43 -8.72 -18.52
C ILE A 108 -13.30 -7.55 -18.06
N VAL A 109 -14.35 -7.89 -17.31
CA VAL A 109 -15.34 -6.91 -16.85
C VAL A 109 -15.62 -7.14 -15.36
N MET A 110 -15.53 -6.09 -14.57
CA MET A 110 -16.02 -6.06 -13.19
C MET A 110 -17.54 -5.80 -13.22
N ARG A 111 -18.32 -6.83 -12.89
CA ARG A 111 -19.77 -6.77 -12.95
C ARG A 111 -20.36 -6.15 -11.69
N ALA A 112 -21.10 -5.06 -11.82
CA ALA A 112 -21.74 -4.40 -10.68
C ALA A 112 -22.68 -5.31 -9.90
N GLU A 113 -23.36 -6.25 -10.56
CA GLU A 113 -24.22 -7.27 -9.93
C GLU A 113 -23.47 -8.22 -8.98
N LYS A 114 -22.16 -8.43 -9.20
CA LYS A 114 -21.31 -9.29 -8.37
C LYS A 114 -20.60 -8.56 -7.25
N PHE A 115 -20.45 -7.25 -7.38
CA PHE A 115 -19.72 -6.38 -6.46
C PHE A 115 -20.65 -5.29 -5.92
N GLU A 116 -21.54 -5.66 -5.00
CA GLU A 116 -22.55 -4.75 -4.43
C GLU A 116 -21.95 -3.47 -3.83
N CYS A 117 -20.71 -3.53 -3.34
CA CYS A 117 -19.98 -2.38 -2.81
C CYS A 117 -19.83 -1.25 -3.84
N LEU A 118 -19.81 -1.55 -5.14
CA LEU A 118 -19.70 -0.53 -6.19
C LEU A 118 -20.87 0.46 -6.18
N GLN A 119 -22.04 0.07 -5.67
CA GLN A 119 -23.19 0.97 -5.59
C GLN A 119 -22.93 2.20 -4.70
N ALA A 120 -22.12 2.03 -3.66
CA ALA A 120 -21.75 3.11 -2.74
C ALA A 120 -20.64 4.02 -3.33
N GLU A 121 -20.05 3.62 -4.45
CA GLU A 121 -18.91 4.31 -5.06
C GLU A 121 -19.30 5.17 -6.28
N VAL A 122 -20.58 5.22 -6.62
CA VAL A 122 -21.07 6.05 -7.73
C VAL A 122 -20.73 7.53 -7.50
N GLY A 123 -20.14 8.16 -8.53
CA GLY A 123 -19.67 9.56 -8.48
C GLY A 123 -18.26 9.72 -7.88
N LYS A 124 -17.55 8.62 -7.61
CA LYS A 124 -16.16 8.64 -7.11
C LYS A 124 -15.17 8.18 -8.19
N ASP A 125 -13.92 8.56 -7.99
CA ASP A 125 -12.80 8.07 -8.78
C ASP A 125 -12.27 6.77 -8.17
N LEU A 126 -12.23 5.71 -8.97
CA LEU A 126 -11.76 4.39 -8.56
C LEU A 126 -10.42 4.08 -9.21
N ILE A 127 -9.49 3.51 -8.47
CA ILE A 127 -8.25 2.96 -9.01
C ILE A 127 -8.49 1.48 -9.31
N VAL A 128 -8.32 1.10 -10.56
CA VAL A 128 -8.50 -0.27 -11.03
C VAL A 128 -7.26 -0.73 -11.82
N THR A 129 -7.06 -2.04 -11.92
CA THR A 129 -6.09 -2.65 -12.85
C THR A 129 -6.77 -3.10 -14.13
N ASP A 130 -6.00 -3.60 -15.09
CA ASP A 130 -6.55 -4.19 -16.34
C ASP A 130 -7.14 -5.60 -16.12
N GLY A 131 -7.22 -6.07 -14.89
CA GLY A 131 -7.77 -7.38 -14.53
C GLY A 131 -6.88 -8.57 -14.88
N THR A 132 -5.66 -8.36 -15.40
CA THR A 132 -4.68 -9.43 -15.64
C THR A 132 -3.75 -9.67 -14.47
N THR A 133 -3.76 -8.75 -13.50
CA THR A 133 -2.97 -8.81 -12.27
C THR A 133 -3.84 -8.43 -11.08
N LEU A 134 -3.37 -8.71 -9.86
CA LEU A 134 -3.85 -8.00 -8.68
C LEU A 134 -3.51 -6.51 -8.81
N LEU A 135 -4.33 -5.65 -8.23
CA LEU A 135 -3.98 -4.24 -8.03
C LEU A 135 -2.97 -4.11 -6.87
N GLY A 136 -3.11 -4.94 -5.85
CA GLY A 136 -2.28 -4.91 -4.64
C GLY A 136 -2.72 -3.80 -3.67
N ALA A 137 -4.00 -3.39 -3.71
CA ALA A 137 -4.53 -2.39 -2.78
C ALA A 137 -4.50 -2.89 -1.34
N ASP A 138 -4.70 -4.17 -1.13
CA ASP A 138 -4.50 -4.86 0.13
C ASP A 138 -3.06 -5.41 0.19
N ASP A 139 -2.12 -4.77 0.93
CA ASP A 139 -2.40 -3.60 1.77
C ASP A 139 -1.49 -2.40 1.44
N LYS A 140 -1.12 -2.23 0.17
CA LYS A 140 -0.33 -1.06 -0.26
C LYS A 140 -1.09 0.26 -0.16
N ALA A 141 -2.43 0.22 -0.06
CA ALA A 141 -3.22 1.39 0.25
C ALA A 141 -2.96 1.84 1.70
N GLY A 142 -3.01 0.92 2.65
CA GLY A 142 -2.65 1.21 4.05
C GLY A 142 -1.21 1.70 4.19
N ILE A 143 -0.26 1.14 3.41
CA ILE A 143 1.11 1.67 3.37
C ILE A 143 1.11 3.13 2.88
N ALA A 144 0.40 3.45 1.80
CA ALA A 144 0.36 4.81 1.27
C ALA A 144 -0.26 5.80 2.27
N GLU A 145 -1.31 5.38 2.98
CA GLU A 145 -1.95 6.17 4.04
C GLU A 145 -1.00 6.42 5.21
N ILE A 146 -0.28 5.39 5.67
CA ILE A 146 0.71 5.50 6.74
C ILE A 146 1.84 6.46 6.34
N MET A 147 2.35 6.33 5.12
CA MET A 147 3.43 7.18 4.61
C MET A 147 2.99 8.64 4.44
N GLU A 148 1.75 8.88 4.01
CA GLU A 148 1.18 10.23 3.90
C GLU A 148 0.98 10.84 5.28
N MET A 149 0.46 10.07 6.24
CA MET A 149 0.33 10.47 7.63
C MET A 149 1.71 10.82 8.22
N ALA A 150 2.74 10.01 7.96
CA ALA A 150 4.11 10.27 8.40
C ALA A 150 4.63 11.60 7.83
N ALA A 151 4.46 11.83 6.53
CA ALA A 151 4.86 13.06 5.87
C ALA A 151 4.14 14.29 6.47
N HIS A 152 2.85 14.15 6.74
CA HIS A 152 2.05 15.22 7.35
C HIS A 152 2.56 15.59 8.75
N PHE A 153 2.71 14.61 9.63
CA PHE A 153 3.15 14.87 11.00
C PHE A 153 4.57 15.40 11.10
N LEU A 154 5.47 14.93 10.25
CA LEU A 154 6.84 15.43 10.20
C LEU A 154 6.93 16.87 9.66
N ALA A 155 6.04 17.24 8.72
CA ALA A 155 5.94 18.59 8.22
C ALA A 155 5.21 19.55 9.18
N HIS A 156 4.39 19.02 10.10
CA HIS A 156 3.54 19.77 11.04
C HIS A 156 3.78 19.35 12.48
N PRO A 157 4.97 19.62 13.03
CA PRO A 157 5.33 19.17 14.39
C PRO A 157 4.48 19.80 15.50
N GLU A 158 3.70 20.82 15.21
CA GLU A 158 2.70 21.42 16.10
C GLU A 158 1.48 20.51 16.31
N THR A 159 1.23 19.55 15.42
CA THR A 159 0.18 18.57 15.59
C THR A 159 0.59 17.53 16.63
N VAL A 160 -0.35 17.13 17.49
CA VAL A 160 -0.07 16.08 18.48
C VAL A 160 0.05 14.76 17.75
N SER A 161 1.26 14.19 17.74
CA SER A 161 1.53 12.91 17.13
C SER A 161 2.03 11.90 18.16
N TYR A 162 1.41 10.72 18.22
CA TYR A 162 1.78 9.58 19.08
C TYR A 162 2.01 8.35 18.23
N THR A 163 2.93 8.40 17.27
CA THR A 163 2.92 7.39 16.21
C THR A 163 4.18 6.56 16.21
N HIS A 164 4.01 5.25 16.29
CA HIS A 164 5.04 4.26 15.97
C HIS A 164 4.60 3.51 14.73
N LEU A 165 5.35 3.63 13.62
CA LEU A 165 5.00 3.04 12.34
C LEU A 165 5.66 1.66 12.18
N ARG A 166 4.89 0.66 11.78
CA ARG A 166 5.38 -0.66 11.39
C ARG A 166 4.68 -1.11 10.10
N ALA A 167 5.46 -1.40 9.08
CA ALA A 167 4.99 -2.22 7.97
C ALA A 167 5.31 -3.68 8.29
N HIS A 168 4.31 -4.54 8.32
CA HIS A 168 4.44 -5.93 8.77
C HIS A 168 4.03 -6.89 7.65
N GLU A 169 4.81 -7.95 7.45
CA GLU A 169 4.35 -9.11 6.70
C GLU A 169 3.49 -9.98 7.63
N THR A 170 2.28 -10.34 7.21
CA THR A 170 1.45 -11.31 7.95
C THR A 170 1.95 -12.70 7.63
N VAL A 171 2.40 -13.42 8.64
CA VAL A 171 2.61 -14.86 8.57
C VAL A 171 1.26 -15.51 8.87
N LEU A 172 0.68 -16.17 7.88
CA LEU A 172 -0.46 -17.07 8.07
C LEU A 172 0.03 -18.43 8.58
#